data_90b05cce4458d62ec6f7d8718d1834cf
#
_entry.id   90b05cce4458d62ec6f7d8718d1834cf
#
_cell.length_a   1.000
_cell.length_b   1.000
_cell.length_c   1.000
_cell.angle_alpha   90.00
_cell.angle_beta   90.00
_cell.angle_gamma   90.00
#
_symmetry.space_group_name_H-M   'P 1'
#
loop_
_entity.id
_entity.type
_entity.pdbx_description
1 polymer ?
#
loop_
_entity_poly.entity_id
_entity_poly.type
_entity_poly.pdbx_seq_one_letter_code
_entity_poly.pdbx_strand_id
1 'polypeptide(L)'
;MNLRGARSGAILVSLLVGTLASAGCGSSAPPIRIGAVFPISGTAASLAGEELRGARIAADLVNAAGGVGGRRIELDVRDLESADAAPAVMAGLKSDGVSIVVGSYSSDLSVPASAAASAAGLLYWEAGAVADRLTGRGLPLVFRVGASGTNLGSNSASFAALELAPRLGRPVSALRLAIVAARDDYATSVADAAARTAGVGGVPVVARISYDLTLPQWPSVMRQLAASRPDVIILASHIPDGVAFRQAMIAANLHVGALIGSTMAECDPDFAGALGPDAVGVFASDRPTGGFQPTALGTAARATYDRFAAAWSSGQDAPAAMASAPADNGSGWDGTGSYARPGSTSGASISGPDMTTTSGGPTEEGISGFSAAWALFDTVLPAVAGGSLTAEAVAAAARAVNLPEGALPNGAGLQFSSDPGTLGQNLRAAAVIWQWQAVRSYTFVWPPTYATGSIDYVPLGR
;
A
#
# COMPACT_ATOMS: atom_id res chain seq x y z
N MET A 1 71.93 17.27 -76.54
CA MET A 1 71.14 17.76 -77.68
C MET A 1 69.69 17.30 -77.52
N ASN A 2 68.83 18.24 -77.24
CA ASN A 2 67.40 18.27 -77.51
C ASN A 2 66.53 17.04 -77.12
N LEU A 3 65.48 17.13 -76.41
CA LEU A 3 64.47 18.08 -76.01
C LEU A 3 63.09 17.42 -75.98
N ARG A 4 62.23 17.93 -75.13
CA ARG A 4 60.73 17.86 -75.10
C ARG A 4 60.17 16.62 -74.47
N GLY A 5 59.44 16.61 -73.32
CA GLY A 5 58.46 17.60 -72.98
C GLY A 5 57.05 17.01 -73.23
N ALA A 6 56.48 16.28 -72.31
CA ALA A 6 55.07 15.96 -72.39
C ALA A 6 54.46 16.08 -71.00
N ARG A 7 53.54 17.02 -70.88
CA ARG A 7 52.68 17.24 -69.68
C ARG A 7 51.57 16.23 -69.72
N SER A 8 51.51 15.39 -68.71
CA SER A 8 50.31 14.56 -68.47
C SER A 8 49.44 15.21 -67.36
N GLY A 9 48.24 15.66 -67.74
CA GLY A 9 47.26 16.20 -66.85
C GLY A 9 46.61 15.08 -66.02
N ALA A 10 46.67 15.22 -64.73
CA ALA A 10 45.94 14.36 -63.81
C ALA A 10 44.53 14.88 -63.67
N ILE A 11 43.57 14.08 -64.11
CA ILE A 11 42.10 14.31 -63.84
C ILE A 11 41.80 13.79 -62.44
N LEU A 12 41.55 14.74 -61.57
CA LEU A 12 41.02 14.41 -60.21
C LEU A 12 39.53 14.09 -60.37
N VAL A 13 39.16 12.82 -60.26
CA VAL A 13 37.79 12.38 -60.12
C VAL A 13 37.46 12.42 -58.61
N SER A 14 36.74 13.48 -58.15
CA SER A 14 36.21 13.57 -56.79
C SER A 14 34.99 12.67 -56.68
N LEU A 15 35.18 11.52 -56.05
CA LEU A 15 34.06 10.64 -55.63
C LEU A 15 33.37 11.28 -54.42
N LEU A 16 32.21 11.95 -54.65
CA LEU A 16 31.31 12.41 -53.59
C LEU A 16 30.56 11.20 -53.05
N VAL A 17 31.03 10.61 -51.94
CA VAL A 17 30.28 9.60 -51.18
C VAL A 17 29.23 10.35 -50.37
N GLY A 18 28.05 10.45 -50.92
CA GLY A 18 26.87 10.93 -50.19
C GLY A 18 26.45 9.90 -49.15
N THR A 19 26.80 10.13 -47.89
CA THR A 19 26.20 9.44 -46.76
C THR A 19 24.72 9.90 -46.64
N LEU A 20 23.81 9.12 -47.21
CA LEU A 20 22.39 9.20 -46.87
C LEU A 20 22.27 8.79 -45.40
N ALA A 21 22.28 9.77 -44.50
CA ALA A 21 21.72 9.63 -43.17
C ALA A 21 20.24 9.36 -43.32
N SER A 22 19.86 8.09 -43.37
CA SER A 22 18.46 7.66 -43.21
C SER A 22 18.03 8.08 -41.80
N ALA A 23 17.52 9.31 -41.68
CA ALA A 23 16.67 9.67 -40.54
C ALA A 23 15.44 8.79 -40.64
N GLY A 24 15.55 7.56 -40.14
CA GLY A 24 14.42 6.72 -39.87
C GLY A 24 13.59 7.42 -38.82
N CYS A 25 12.49 8.05 -39.22
CA CYS A 25 11.36 8.27 -38.31
C CYS A 25 10.91 6.90 -37.88
N GLY A 26 11.58 6.35 -36.88
CA GLY A 26 11.09 5.18 -36.16
C GLY A 26 9.79 5.59 -35.53
N SER A 27 8.65 5.16 -36.10
CA SER A 27 7.38 5.22 -35.39
C SER A 27 7.60 4.42 -34.10
N SER A 28 7.70 5.11 -32.97
CA SER A 28 7.73 4.45 -31.68
C SER A 28 6.48 3.56 -31.57
N ALA A 29 6.66 2.31 -31.19
CA ALA A 29 5.53 1.42 -30.98
C ALA A 29 4.50 2.07 -30.03
N PRO A 30 3.19 1.87 -30.25
CA PRO A 30 2.18 2.52 -29.44
C PRO A 30 2.38 2.16 -27.95
N PRO A 31 2.11 3.09 -27.04
CA PRO A 31 2.30 2.86 -25.61
C PRO A 31 1.44 1.70 -25.10
N ILE A 32 1.85 1.15 -23.97
CA ILE A 32 1.02 0.21 -23.19
C ILE A 32 0.14 1.06 -22.27
N ARG A 33 -1.16 1.12 -22.58
CA ARG A 33 -2.11 1.84 -21.75
C ARG A 33 -2.59 0.95 -20.60
N ILE A 34 -2.44 1.45 -19.37
CA ILE A 34 -2.86 0.82 -18.12
C ILE A 34 -3.88 1.72 -17.46
N GLY A 35 -5.06 1.24 -17.14
CA GLY A 35 -6.02 1.98 -16.34
C GLY A 35 -5.48 2.15 -14.91
N ALA A 36 -5.52 3.36 -14.38
CA ALA A 36 -5.18 3.67 -13.00
C ALA A 36 -6.42 4.23 -12.31
N VAL A 37 -7.11 3.39 -11.55
CA VAL A 37 -8.44 3.68 -11.00
C VAL A 37 -8.32 3.89 -9.50
N PHE A 38 -8.41 5.14 -9.07
CA PHE A 38 -8.26 5.56 -7.68
C PHE A 38 -9.28 6.62 -7.31
N PRO A 39 -9.70 6.75 -6.05
CA PRO A 39 -10.44 7.91 -5.60
C PRO A 39 -9.48 9.12 -5.55
N ILE A 40 -9.54 9.96 -6.59
CA ILE A 40 -8.74 11.20 -6.68
C ILE A 40 -9.53 12.43 -6.21
N SER A 41 -10.78 12.22 -5.82
CA SER A 41 -11.65 13.16 -5.14
C SER A 41 -12.22 12.55 -3.85
N GLY A 42 -12.77 13.38 -2.96
CA GLY A 42 -13.36 12.93 -1.69
C GLY A 42 -12.35 12.64 -0.57
N THR A 43 -12.80 11.99 0.49
CA THR A 43 -12.05 11.82 1.74
C THR A 43 -10.84 10.89 1.63
N ALA A 44 -10.87 9.91 0.72
CA ALA A 44 -9.77 8.97 0.50
C ALA A 44 -8.71 9.51 -0.48
N ALA A 45 -8.91 10.69 -1.09
CA ALA A 45 -8.08 11.20 -2.18
C ALA A 45 -6.61 11.40 -1.79
N SER A 46 -6.34 11.80 -0.55
CA SER A 46 -4.97 12.04 -0.07
C SER A 46 -4.15 10.74 -0.12
N LEU A 47 -4.59 9.72 0.59
CA LEU A 47 -3.88 8.45 0.71
C LEU A 47 -3.87 7.66 -0.60
N ALA A 48 -5.01 7.61 -1.31
CA ALA A 48 -5.07 7.00 -2.64
C ALA A 48 -4.20 7.72 -3.67
N GLY A 49 -4.07 9.05 -3.54
CA GLY A 49 -3.16 9.86 -4.35
C GLY A 49 -1.69 9.51 -4.13
N GLU A 50 -1.30 9.16 -2.93
CA GLU A 50 0.05 8.67 -2.63
C GLU A 50 0.32 7.30 -3.26
N GLU A 51 -0.64 6.38 -3.21
CA GLU A 51 -0.53 5.08 -3.87
C GLU A 51 -0.42 5.25 -5.40
N LEU A 52 -1.28 6.11 -6.00
CA LEU A 52 -1.20 6.46 -7.42
C LEU A 52 0.15 7.11 -7.78
N ARG A 53 0.68 7.98 -6.92
CA ARG A 53 2.00 8.59 -7.11
C ARG A 53 3.10 7.53 -7.13
N GLY A 54 3.06 6.55 -6.24
CA GLY A 54 3.96 5.41 -6.26
C GLY A 54 3.91 4.67 -7.60
N ALA A 55 2.71 4.39 -8.11
CA ALA A 55 2.52 3.73 -9.41
C ALA A 55 3.04 4.59 -10.59
N ARG A 56 2.89 5.92 -10.56
CA ARG A 56 3.47 6.83 -11.55
C ARG A 56 4.98 6.78 -11.56
N ILE A 57 5.62 6.85 -10.40
CA ILE A 57 7.09 6.75 -10.29
C ILE A 57 7.59 5.41 -10.86
N ALA A 58 6.88 4.30 -10.61
CA ALA A 58 7.22 3.01 -11.21
C ALA A 58 7.16 3.06 -12.74
N ALA A 59 6.10 3.62 -13.31
CA ALA A 59 5.97 3.80 -14.76
C ALA A 59 7.09 4.67 -15.34
N ASP A 60 7.44 5.76 -14.68
CA ASP A 60 8.49 6.68 -15.13
C ASP A 60 9.87 6.04 -15.08
N LEU A 61 10.21 5.30 -14.02
CA LEU A 61 11.47 4.57 -13.93
C LEU A 61 11.60 3.47 -14.99
N VAL A 62 10.52 2.74 -15.27
CA VAL A 62 10.50 1.73 -16.35
C VAL A 62 10.62 2.41 -17.72
N ASN A 63 9.91 3.51 -17.93
CA ASN A 63 9.96 4.29 -19.17
C ASN A 63 11.36 4.88 -19.42
N ALA A 64 12.02 5.37 -18.37
CA ALA A 64 13.41 5.88 -18.45
C ALA A 64 14.40 4.77 -18.79
N ALA A 65 14.12 3.53 -18.42
CA ALA A 65 14.91 2.34 -18.78
C ALA A 65 14.62 1.80 -20.19
N GLY A 66 13.75 2.45 -20.97
CA GLY A 66 13.39 2.06 -22.34
C GLY A 66 12.02 1.41 -22.49
N GLY A 67 11.24 1.36 -21.42
CA GLY A 67 9.88 0.79 -21.42
C GLY A 67 9.85 -0.73 -21.46
N VAL A 68 8.67 -1.28 -21.66
CA VAL A 68 8.43 -2.72 -21.76
C VAL A 68 8.48 -3.14 -23.23
N GLY A 69 9.50 -3.89 -23.62
CA GLY A 69 9.70 -4.27 -25.02
C GLY A 69 9.81 -3.06 -25.97
N GLY A 70 10.41 -1.96 -25.52
CA GLY A 70 10.55 -0.71 -26.27
C GLY A 70 9.27 0.15 -26.33
N ARG A 71 8.23 -0.23 -25.62
CA ARG A 71 6.96 0.52 -25.52
C ARG A 71 6.86 1.21 -24.18
N ARG A 72 6.48 2.50 -24.19
CA ARG A 72 6.25 3.25 -22.94
C ARG A 72 4.98 2.78 -22.25
N ILE A 73 4.97 2.85 -20.93
CA ILE A 73 3.76 2.71 -20.11
C ILE A 73 3.07 4.07 -20.03
N GLU A 74 1.78 4.10 -20.22
CA GLU A 74 0.91 5.26 -20.08
C GLU A 74 -0.23 4.92 -19.13
N LEU A 75 -0.37 5.68 -18.04
CA LEU A 75 -1.45 5.50 -17.06
C LEU A 75 -2.67 6.33 -17.47
N ASP A 76 -3.77 5.65 -17.76
CA ASP A 76 -5.10 6.25 -17.98
C ASP A 76 -5.79 6.38 -16.62
N VAL A 77 -5.64 7.56 -16.00
CA VAL A 77 -6.13 7.80 -14.64
C VAL A 77 -7.62 8.11 -14.66
N ARG A 78 -8.39 7.37 -13.85
CA ARG A 78 -9.84 7.53 -13.69
C ARG A 78 -10.19 7.67 -12.22
N ASP A 79 -11.06 8.64 -11.93
CA ASP A 79 -11.62 8.79 -10.58
C ASP A 79 -12.62 7.67 -10.28
N LEU A 80 -12.55 7.12 -9.08
CA LEU A 80 -13.51 6.18 -8.54
C LEU A 80 -14.09 6.74 -7.23
N GLU A 81 -15.02 7.66 -7.36
CA GLU A 81 -15.63 8.36 -6.24
C GLU A 81 -16.43 7.43 -5.31
N SER A 82 -16.97 6.32 -5.84
CA SER A 82 -17.80 5.38 -5.09
C SER A 82 -17.80 3.99 -5.71
N ALA A 83 -18.20 3.00 -4.90
CA ALA A 83 -18.40 1.62 -5.35
C ALA A 83 -19.38 1.50 -6.54
N ASP A 84 -20.43 2.32 -6.55
CA ASP A 84 -21.46 2.30 -7.59
C ASP A 84 -20.96 2.82 -8.94
N ALA A 85 -19.90 3.63 -8.96
CA ALA A 85 -19.27 4.11 -10.18
C ALA A 85 -18.42 3.05 -10.89
N ALA A 86 -18.00 2.00 -10.19
CA ALA A 86 -17.05 1.01 -10.69
C ALA A 86 -17.45 0.36 -12.02
N PRO A 87 -18.71 -0.09 -12.25
CA PRO A 87 -19.11 -0.67 -13.54
C PRO A 87 -18.92 0.26 -14.72
N ALA A 88 -19.28 1.54 -14.58
CA ALA A 88 -19.16 2.53 -15.63
C ALA A 88 -17.69 2.87 -15.93
N VAL A 89 -16.87 3.03 -14.90
CA VAL A 89 -15.42 3.29 -15.04
C VAL A 89 -14.73 2.14 -15.76
N MET A 90 -15.00 0.88 -15.37
CA MET A 90 -14.40 -0.29 -16.02
C MET A 90 -14.88 -0.49 -17.46
N ALA A 91 -16.15 -0.25 -17.74
CA ALA A 91 -16.68 -0.30 -19.10
C ALA A 91 -16.05 0.78 -20.00
N GLY A 92 -15.83 1.98 -19.48
CA GLY A 92 -15.14 3.07 -20.18
C GLY A 92 -13.71 2.68 -20.54
N LEU A 93 -12.92 2.19 -19.59
CA LEU A 93 -11.55 1.70 -19.83
C LEU A 93 -11.51 0.58 -20.87
N LYS A 94 -12.45 -0.36 -20.80
CA LYS A 94 -12.57 -1.43 -21.81
C LYS A 94 -12.85 -0.90 -23.20
N SER A 95 -13.76 0.08 -23.31
CA SER A 95 -14.08 0.77 -24.58
C SER A 95 -12.87 1.49 -25.17
N ASP A 96 -12.02 2.03 -24.31
CA ASP A 96 -10.78 2.73 -24.69
C ASP A 96 -9.62 1.77 -25.03
N GLY A 97 -9.87 0.46 -25.02
CA GLY A 97 -8.90 -0.58 -25.37
C GLY A 97 -7.92 -0.94 -24.26
N VAL A 98 -8.19 -0.56 -23.02
CA VAL A 98 -7.41 -0.97 -21.85
C VAL A 98 -7.71 -2.45 -21.53
N SER A 99 -6.68 -3.19 -21.14
CA SER A 99 -6.79 -4.61 -20.73
C SER A 99 -6.38 -4.85 -19.27
N ILE A 100 -5.69 -3.90 -18.66
CA ILE A 100 -5.10 -4.02 -17.32
C ILE A 100 -5.44 -2.76 -16.52
N VAL A 101 -5.86 -2.96 -15.27
CA VAL A 101 -6.20 -1.88 -14.33
C VAL A 101 -5.39 -2.05 -13.06
N VAL A 102 -4.82 -0.95 -12.54
CA VAL A 102 -4.20 -0.85 -11.22
C VAL A 102 -5.06 0.02 -10.30
N GLY A 103 -5.13 -0.30 -9.04
CA GLY A 103 -5.91 0.44 -8.01
C GLY A 103 -6.84 -0.54 -7.25
N SER A 104 -7.75 -0.11 -6.39
CA SER A 104 -8.22 1.28 -6.15
C SER A 104 -7.97 1.78 -4.72
N TYR A 105 -6.99 1.29 -4.00
CA TYR A 105 -6.58 1.70 -2.66
C TYR A 105 -7.40 1.06 -1.52
N SER A 106 -8.67 1.46 -1.30
CA SER A 106 -9.46 0.97 -0.17
C SER A 106 -10.27 -0.28 -0.49
N SER A 107 -10.56 -1.11 0.54
CA SER A 107 -11.28 -2.37 0.34
C SER A 107 -12.72 -2.19 -0.12
N ASP A 108 -13.40 -1.14 0.34
CA ASP A 108 -14.76 -0.79 -0.03
C ASP A 108 -14.90 -0.38 -1.52
N LEU A 109 -13.85 0.17 -2.11
CA LEU A 109 -13.79 0.48 -3.53
C LEU A 109 -13.21 -0.69 -4.35
N SER A 110 -12.13 -1.32 -3.90
CA SER A 110 -11.42 -2.35 -4.65
C SER A 110 -12.23 -3.64 -4.81
N VAL A 111 -13.04 -4.01 -3.82
CA VAL A 111 -13.90 -5.20 -3.93
C VAL A 111 -14.95 -5.06 -5.05
N PRO A 112 -15.74 -3.98 -5.14
CA PRO A 112 -16.64 -3.78 -6.29
C PRO A 112 -15.90 -3.48 -7.59
N ALA A 113 -14.79 -2.71 -7.56
CA ALA A 113 -14.00 -2.39 -8.76
C ALA A 113 -13.43 -3.65 -9.43
N SER A 114 -12.85 -4.55 -8.64
CA SER A 114 -12.31 -5.83 -9.15
C SER A 114 -13.39 -6.76 -9.68
N ALA A 115 -14.62 -6.73 -9.13
CA ALA A 115 -15.75 -7.45 -9.68
C ALA A 115 -16.16 -6.89 -11.04
N ALA A 116 -16.26 -5.56 -11.14
CA ALA A 116 -16.59 -4.87 -12.39
C ALA A 116 -15.50 -5.08 -13.47
N ALA A 117 -14.22 -5.00 -13.08
CA ALA A 117 -13.09 -5.29 -13.97
C ALA A 117 -13.16 -6.72 -14.52
N SER A 118 -13.38 -7.71 -13.64
CA SER A 118 -13.53 -9.11 -14.01
C SER A 118 -14.71 -9.32 -14.97
N ALA A 119 -15.87 -8.70 -14.73
CA ALA A 119 -17.03 -8.75 -15.60
C ALA A 119 -16.78 -8.13 -16.98
N ALA A 120 -15.94 -7.08 -17.05
CA ALA A 120 -15.50 -6.45 -18.28
C ALA A 120 -14.37 -7.21 -19.01
N GLY A 121 -13.83 -8.29 -18.43
CA GLY A 121 -12.67 -9.01 -18.95
C GLY A 121 -11.38 -8.18 -18.87
N LEU A 122 -11.21 -7.40 -17.81
CA LEU A 122 -10.01 -6.64 -17.48
C LEU A 122 -9.24 -7.36 -16.37
N LEU A 123 -7.91 -7.35 -16.45
CA LEU A 123 -7.07 -7.73 -15.32
C LEU A 123 -7.08 -6.60 -14.29
N TYR A 124 -7.29 -6.96 -13.02
CA TYR A 124 -7.25 -6.04 -11.89
C TYR A 124 -6.06 -6.33 -10.99
N TRP A 125 -5.25 -5.31 -10.74
CA TRP A 125 -3.98 -5.38 -10.02
C TRP A 125 -3.98 -4.46 -8.82
N GLU A 126 -4.03 -5.04 -7.62
CA GLU A 126 -4.24 -4.31 -6.36
C GLU A 126 -2.96 -4.18 -5.56
N ALA A 127 -2.77 -3.01 -4.95
CA ALA A 127 -1.68 -2.72 -4.03
C ALA A 127 -2.15 -2.56 -2.56
N GLY A 128 -3.15 -1.72 -2.32
CA GLY A 128 -3.52 -1.19 -1.02
C GLY A 128 -4.61 -1.96 -0.28
N ALA A 129 -5.69 -2.35 -0.96
CA ALA A 129 -6.85 -2.97 -0.31
C ALA A 129 -6.55 -4.32 0.33
N VAL A 130 -6.86 -4.47 1.62
CA VAL A 130 -6.49 -5.66 2.40
C VAL A 130 -7.63 -6.66 2.63
N ALA A 131 -8.90 -6.35 2.32
CA ALA A 131 -10.00 -7.29 2.54
C ALA A 131 -9.76 -8.64 1.86
N ASP A 132 -9.88 -9.74 2.61
CA ASP A 132 -9.69 -11.10 2.09
C ASP A 132 -10.67 -11.42 0.95
N ARG A 133 -11.85 -10.80 0.98
CA ARG A 133 -12.87 -10.92 -0.06
C ARG A 133 -12.37 -10.49 -1.44
N LEU A 134 -11.35 -9.64 -1.53
CA LEU A 134 -10.79 -9.21 -2.82
C LEU A 134 -10.34 -10.42 -3.67
N THR A 135 -9.56 -11.32 -3.08
CA THR A 135 -9.01 -12.52 -3.72
C THR A 135 -9.77 -13.81 -3.36
N GLY A 136 -10.66 -13.76 -2.37
CA GLY A 136 -11.45 -14.91 -1.89
C GLY A 136 -12.64 -15.31 -2.76
N ARG A 137 -12.85 -14.65 -3.92
CA ARG A 137 -14.01 -14.89 -4.81
C ARG A 137 -13.70 -15.77 -6.00
N GLY A 138 -12.48 -16.28 -6.13
CA GLY A 138 -12.05 -17.12 -7.24
C GLY A 138 -12.05 -16.40 -8.60
N LEU A 139 -11.89 -15.08 -8.64
CA LEU A 139 -11.85 -14.29 -9.88
C LEU A 139 -10.47 -14.43 -10.55
N PRO A 140 -10.39 -15.02 -11.77
CA PRO A 140 -9.12 -15.42 -12.35
C PRO A 140 -8.25 -14.26 -12.85
N LEU A 141 -8.81 -13.07 -12.99
CA LEU A 141 -8.12 -11.87 -13.47
C LEU A 141 -7.85 -10.84 -12.35
N VAL A 142 -8.02 -11.24 -11.09
CA VAL A 142 -7.78 -10.37 -9.92
C VAL A 142 -6.53 -10.82 -9.18
N PHE A 143 -5.62 -9.89 -8.97
CA PHE A 143 -4.34 -10.12 -8.28
C PHE A 143 -4.13 -9.04 -7.22
N ARG A 144 -3.64 -9.44 -6.04
CA ARG A 144 -3.20 -8.51 -4.98
C ARG A 144 -1.75 -8.76 -4.62
N VAL A 145 -0.92 -7.73 -4.76
CA VAL A 145 0.51 -7.77 -4.41
C VAL A 145 0.73 -7.53 -2.92
N GLY A 146 -0.04 -6.62 -2.34
CA GLY A 146 0.04 -6.24 -0.93
C GLY A 146 -0.46 -7.30 0.04
N ALA A 147 -0.29 -7.02 1.33
CA ALA A 147 -0.79 -7.86 2.41
C ALA A 147 -2.32 -7.93 2.42
N SER A 148 -2.84 -9.07 2.87
CA SER A 148 -4.26 -9.31 3.09
C SER A 148 -4.64 -9.05 4.56
N GLY A 149 -5.95 -8.98 4.85
CA GLY A 149 -6.44 -8.97 6.22
C GLY A 149 -5.98 -10.22 7.00
N THR A 150 -5.89 -11.37 6.31
CA THR A 150 -5.29 -12.58 6.89
C THR A 150 -3.82 -12.37 7.28
N ASN A 151 -3.00 -11.70 6.47
CA ASN A 151 -1.61 -11.41 6.83
C ASN A 151 -1.56 -10.51 8.09
N LEU A 152 -2.29 -9.40 8.12
CA LEU A 152 -2.24 -8.42 9.20
C LEU A 152 -2.79 -8.97 10.52
N GLY A 153 -3.94 -9.66 10.48
CA GLY A 153 -4.53 -10.26 11.67
C GLY A 153 -3.66 -11.39 12.24
N SER A 154 -3.10 -12.24 11.37
CA SER A 154 -2.18 -13.31 11.80
C SER A 154 -0.89 -12.73 12.37
N ASN A 155 -0.36 -11.66 11.77
CA ASN A 155 0.81 -10.94 12.23
C ASN A 155 0.58 -10.40 13.66
N SER A 156 -0.54 -9.72 13.90
CA SER A 156 -0.92 -9.18 15.21
C SER A 156 -1.02 -10.28 16.29
N ALA A 157 -1.71 -11.38 15.99
CA ALA A 157 -1.89 -12.47 16.95
C ALA A 157 -0.59 -13.22 17.24
N SER A 158 0.24 -13.44 16.21
CA SER A 158 1.58 -14.06 16.38
C SER A 158 2.50 -13.18 17.21
N PHE A 159 2.53 -11.88 16.94
CA PHE A 159 3.28 -10.91 17.72
C PHE A 159 2.84 -10.88 19.20
N ALA A 160 1.52 -10.90 19.45
CA ALA A 160 1.00 -10.96 20.80
C ALA A 160 1.48 -12.23 21.54
N ALA A 161 1.48 -13.38 20.88
CA ALA A 161 1.91 -14.64 21.47
C ALA A 161 3.43 -14.71 21.68
N LEU A 162 4.20 -14.30 20.69
CA LEU A 162 5.66 -14.52 20.66
C LEU A 162 6.44 -13.43 21.40
N GLU A 163 5.96 -12.18 21.31
CA GLU A 163 6.68 -11.02 21.81
C GLU A 163 6.03 -10.38 23.05
N LEU A 164 4.70 -10.24 23.07
CA LEU A 164 4.05 -9.55 24.18
C LEU A 164 3.79 -10.46 25.38
N ALA A 165 3.43 -11.73 25.18
CA ALA A 165 3.16 -12.65 26.27
C ALA A 165 4.36 -12.76 27.24
N PRO A 166 5.61 -12.99 26.77
CA PRO A 166 6.78 -13.02 27.66
C PRO A 166 7.03 -11.68 28.37
N ARG A 167 6.88 -10.55 27.66
CA ARG A 167 7.08 -9.21 28.23
C ARG A 167 6.06 -8.85 29.31
N LEU A 168 4.86 -9.38 29.20
CA LEU A 168 3.79 -9.23 30.18
C LEU A 168 3.88 -10.28 31.32
N GLY A 169 4.90 -11.16 31.30
CA GLY A 169 5.07 -12.22 32.27
C GLY A 169 3.94 -13.26 32.23
N ARG A 170 3.34 -13.48 31.04
CA ARG A 170 2.24 -14.42 30.83
C ARG A 170 2.70 -15.62 30.01
N PRO A 171 2.36 -16.86 30.40
CA PRO A 171 2.39 -17.95 29.42
C PRO A 171 1.34 -17.69 28.34
N VAL A 172 1.62 -18.14 27.11
CA VAL A 172 0.72 -17.91 25.95
C VAL A 172 -0.72 -18.35 26.23
N SER A 173 -0.89 -19.49 26.91
CA SER A 173 -2.21 -20.03 27.28
C SER A 173 -2.97 -19.22 28.34
N ALA A 174 -2.34 -18.23 28.97
CA ALA A 174 -2.96 -17.33 29.94
C ALA A 174 -3.04 -15.87 29.44
N LEU A 175 -2.49 -15.57 28.26
CA LEU A 175 -2.60 -14.25 27.63
C LEU A 175 -4.05 -14.01 27.20
N ARG A 176 -4.66 -12.96 27.69
CA ARG A 176 -6.08 -12.62 27.45
C ARG A 176 -6.18 -11.65 26.29
N LEU A 177 -6.57 -12.13 25.11
CA LEU A 177 -6.67 -11.34 23.90
C LEU A 177 -8.13 -10.87 23.68
N ALA A 178 -8.33 -9.58 23.50
CA ALA A 178 -9.57 -9.04 22.95
C ALA A 178 -9.36 -8.60 21.50
N ILE A 179 -10.39 -8.78 20.68
CA ILE A 179 -10.40 -8.35 19.28
C ILE A 179 -11.57 -7.40 19.09
N VAL A 180 -11.31 -6.19 18.63
CA VAL A 180 -12.30 -5.16 18.36
C VAL A 180 -12.20 -4.78 16.88
N ALA A 181 -13.33 -4.73 16.17
CA ALA A 181 -13.33 -4.48 14.74
C ALA A 181 -14.55 -3.68 14.28
N ALA A 182 -14.34 -2.78 13.34
CA ALA A 182 -15.40 -2.18 12.56
C ALA A 182 -16.17 -3.25 11.76
N ARG A 183 -17.42 -2.96 11.37
CA ARG A 183 -18.25 -3.87 10.58
C ARG A 183 -18.12 -3.59 9.09
N ASP A 184 -16.98 -3.91 8.54
CA ASP A 184 -16.74 -3.88 7.11
C ASP A 184 -15.86 -5.07 6.66
N ASP A 185 -15.66 -5.23 5.36
CA ASP A 185 -14.90 -6.34 4.79
C ASP A 185 -13.43 -6.31 5.21
N TYR A 186 -12.83 -5.11 5.36
CA TYR A 186 -11.45 -4.93 5.80
C TYR A 186 -11.26 -5.38 7.24
N ALA A 187 -11.92 -4.72 8.18
CA ALA A 187 -11.74 -4.96 9.60
C ALA A 187 -12.18 -6.39 10.01
N THR A 188 -13.23 -6.92 9.37
CA THR A 188 -13.68 -8.31 9.57
C THR A 188 -12.60 -9.30 9.14
N SER A 189 -11.95 -9.10 8.00
CA SER A 189 -10.85 -9.97 7.52
C SER A 189 -9.70 -10.06 8.52
N VAL A 190 -9.29 -8.91 9.06
CA VAL A 190 -8.22 -8.82 10.09
C VAL A 190 -8.66 -9.52 11.39
N ALA A 191 -9.87 -9.22 11.88
CA ALA A 191 -10.38 -9.78 13.13
C ALA A 191 -10.53 -11.30 13.07
N ASP A 192 -11.02 -11.83 11.95
CA ASP A 192 -11.17 -13.27 11.74
C ASP A 192 -9.83 -14.00 11.69
N ALA A 193 -8.86 -13.41 11.01
CA ALA A 193 -7.52 -13.97 10.95
C ALA A 193 -6.82 -13.93 12.31
N ALA A 194 -6.92 -12.83 13.04
CA ALA A 194 -6.38 -12.71 14.38
C ALA A 194 -6.97 -13.78 15.31
N ALA A 195 -8.30 -13.98 15.26
CA ALA A 195 -8.97 -15.00 16.08
C ALA A 195 -8.55 -16.42 15.71
N ARG A 196 -8.44 -16.74 14.41
CA ARG A 196 -7.97 -18.07 13.95
C ARG A 196 -6.55 -18.33 14.39
N THR A 197 -5.65 -17.37 14.19
CA THR A 197 -4.23 -17.50 14.55
C THR A 197 -4.04 -17.60 16.07
N ALA A 198 -4.75 -16.79 16.84
CA ALA A 198 -4.77 -16.90 18.29
C ALA A 198 -5.22 -18.28 18.75
N GLY A 199 -6.29 -18.84 18.16
CA GLY A 199 -6.79 -20.18 18.47
C GLY A 199 -5.76 -21.28 18.17
N VAL A 200 -5.12 -21.21 17.01
CA VAL A 200 -4.04 -22.17 16.63
C VAL A 200 -2.82 -22.02 17.56
N GLY A 201 -2.48 -20.79 17.93
CA GLY A 201 -1.37 -20.49 18.85
C GLY A 201 -1.69 -20.75 20.34
N GLY A 202 -2.91 -21.15 20.68
CA GLY A 202 -3.31 -21.42 22.06
C GLY A 202 -3.51 -20.15 22.91
N VAL A 203 -3.70 -18.99 22.29
CA VAL A 203 -4.01 -17.71 22.95
C VAL A 203 -5.52 -17.61 23.17
N PRO A 204 -6.03 -17.47 24.43
CA PRO A 204 -7.44 -17.29 24.71
C PRO A 204 -7.97 -15.95 24.17
N VAL A 205 -8.94 -15.98 23.26
CA VAL A 205 -9.71 -14.80 22.84
C VAL A 205 -10.86 -14.61 23.84
N VAL A 206 -10.72 -13.63 24.71
CA VAL A 206 -11.67 -13.39 25.82
C VAL A 206 -12.83 -12.46 25.43
N ALA A 207 -12.69 -11.72 24.33
CA ALA A 207 -13.76 -10.91 23.76
C ALA A 207 -13.57 -10.74 22.24
N ARG A 208 -14.69 -10.80 21.49
CA ARG A 208 -14.78 -10.32 20.10
C ARG A 208 -15.90 -9.30 20.04
N ILE A 209 -15.56 -8.08 19.73
CA ILE A 209 -16.50 -6.94 19.75
C ILE A 209 -16.49 -6.32 18.35
N SER A 210 -17.66 -6.22 17.74
CA SER A 210 -17.83 -5.48 16.48
C SER A 210 -18.63 -4.21 16.75
N TYR A 211 -18.27 -3.13 16.08
CA TYR A 211 -18.97 -1.86 16.18
C TYR A 211 -19.36 -1.32 14.80
N ASP A 212 -20.37 -0.47 14.77
CA ASP A 212 -20.82 0.23 13.58
C ASP A 212 -19.96 1.49 13.37
N LEU A 213 -19.42 1.69 12.17
CA LEU A 213 -18.59 2.86 11.84
C LEU A 213 -19.36 4.17 11.95
N THR A 214 -20.64 4.16 11.57
CA THR A 214 -21.47 5.37 11.55
C THR A 214 -21.94 5.79 12.92
N LEU A 215 -22.02 4.85 13.87
CA LEU A 215 -22.51 5.08 15.23
C LEU A 215 -21.79 4.19 16.25
N PRO A 216 -20.48 4.36 16.46
CA PRO A 216 -19.75 3.57 17.44
C PRO A 216 -20.27 3.82 18.84
N GLN A 217 -20.66 2.75 19.54
CA GLN A 217 -21.15 2.82 20.91
C GLN A 217 -19.99 2.64 21.90
N TRP A 218 -19.02 3.56 21.89
CA TRP A 218 -17.80 3.46 22.70
C TRP A 218 -18.02 3.15 24.17
N PRO A 219 -18.98 3.76 24.89
CA PRO A 219 -19.25 3.39 26.28
C PRO A 219 -19.64 1.91 26.45
N SER A 220 -20.34 1.32 25.48
CA SER A 220 -20.67 -0.12 25.49
C SER A 220 -19.47 -0.99 25.21
N VAL A 221 -18.65 -0.61 24.23
CA VAL A 221 -17.40 -1.30 23.88
C VAL A 221 -16.45 -1.31 25.09
N MET A 222 -16.25 -0.17 25.74
CA MET A 222 -15.37 -0.05 26.92
C MET A 222 -15.87 -0.90 28.10
N ARG A 223 -17.19 -0.95 28.35
CA ARG A 223 -17.74 -1.85 29.40
C ARG A 223 -17.48 -3.33 29.11
N GLN A 224 -17.63 -3.77 27.86
CA GLN A 224 -17.35 -5.15 27.45
C GLN A 224 -15.86 -5.49 27.62
N LEU A 225 -14.97 -4.58 27.21
CA LEU A 225 -13.54 -4.73 27.40
C LEU A 225 -13.17 -4.79 28.87
N ALA A 226 -13.69 -3.88 29.70
CA ALA A 226 -13.44 -3.89 31.15
C ALA A 226 -13.91 -5.20 31.81
N ALA A 227 -15.08 -5.72 31.41
CA ALA A 227 -15.60 -6.99 31.91
C ALA A 227 -14.73 -8.19 31.47
N SER A 228 -14.20 -8.16 30.23
CA SER A 228 -13.35 -9.22 29.69
C SER A 228 -11.91 -9.17 30.21
N ARG A 229 -11.46 -8.07 30.78
CA ARG A 229 -10.11 -7.85 31.34
C ARG A 229 -9.01 -8.37 30.40
N PRO A 230 -8.85 -7.84 29.20
CA PRO A 230 -7.81 -8.29 28.27
C PRO A 230 -6.41 -7.84 28.74
N ASP A 231 -5.41 -8.62 28.43
CA ASP A 231 -3.99 -8.21 28.52
C ASP A 231 -3.58 -7.46 27.25
N VAL A 232 -4.12 -7.86 26.09
CA VAL A 232 -3.82 -7.28 24.76
C VAL A 232 -5.12 -7.05 24.00
N ILE A 233 -5.23 -5.92 23.33
CA ILE A 233 -6.30 -5.62 22.38
C ILE A 233 -5.72 -5.58 20.98
N ILE A 234 -6.34 -6.30 20.03
CA ILE A 234 -6.17 -6.11 18.58
C ILE A 234 -7.35 -5.28 18.09
N LEU A 235 -7.07 -4.14 17.48
CA LEU A 235 -8.06 -3.21 16.96
C LEU A 235 -7.95 -3.15 15.43
N ALA A 236 -9.02 -3.52 14.73
CA ALA A 236 -9.17 -3.32 13.29
C ALA A 236 -10.15 -2.18 13.05
N SER A 237 -9.63 -1.01 12.72
CA SER A 237 -10.38 0.25 12.60
C SER A 237 -9.79 1.10 11.48
N HIS A 238 -10.42 2.25 11.21
CA HIS A 238 -9.93 3.30 10.33
C HIS A 238 -9.36 4.44 11.17
N ILE A 239 -8.72 5.44 10.54
CA ILE A 239 -8.04 6.51 11.29
C ILE A 239 -8.97 7.22 12.27
N PRO A 240 -10.17 7.73 11.86
CA PRO A 240 -11.02 8.50 12.77
C PRO A 240 -11.54 7.69 13.95
N ASP A 241 -11.98 6.45 13.71
CA ASP A 241 -12.54 5.59 14.75
C ASP A 241 -11.45 4.95 15.62
N GLY A 242 -10.24 4.72 15.11
CA GLY A 242 -9.07 4.32 15.88
C GLY A 242 -8.66 5.39 16.91
N VAL A 243 -8.60 6.65 16.48
CA VAL A 243 -8.38 7.81 17.37
C VAL A 243 -9.47 7.87 18.44
N ALA A 244 -10.76 7.80 18.03
CA ALA A 244 -11.88 7.84 18.95
C ALA A 244 -11.90 6.65 19.94
N PHE A 245 -11.49 5.46 19.49
CA PHE A 245 -11.33 4.29 20.36
C PHE A 245 -10.28 4.52 21.44
N ARG A 246 -9.09 5.01 21.07
CA ARG A 246 -8.02 5.30 22.05
C ARG A 246 -8.46 6.38 23.05
N GLN A 247 -9.11 7.44 22.60
CA GLN A 247 -9.70 8.46 23.48
C GLN A 247 -10.74 7.86 24.43
N ALA A 248 -11.59 6.96 23.95
CA ALA A 248 -12.58 6.28 24.78
C ALA A 248 -11.93 5.36 25.84
N MET A 249 -10.83 4.67 25.50
CA MET A 249 -10.05 3.89 26.47
C MET A 249 -9.53 4.77 27.61
N ILE A 250 -8.96 5.93 27.28
CA ILE A 250 -8.43 6.89 28.24
C ILE A 250 -9.56 7.41 29.12
N ALA A 251 -10.67 7.87 28.53
CA ALA A 251 -11.82 8.39 29.26
C ALA A 251 -12.46 7.34 30.18
N ALA A 252 -12.43 6.07 29.81
CA ALA A 252 -12.90 4.96 30.63
C ALA A 252 -11.88 4.46 31.66
N ASN A 253 -10.68 5.03 31.70
CA ASN A 253 -9.55 4.56 32.51
C ASN A 253 -9.26 3.05 32.28
N LEU A 254 -9.37 2.59 31.03
CA LEU A 254 -9.13 1.21 30.64
C LEU A 254 -7.65 0.98 30.37
N HIS A 255 -6.99 0.23 31.25
CA HIS A 255 -5.59 -0.13 31.13
C HIS A 255 -5.42 -1.54 30.57
N VAL A 256 -4.50 -1.69 29.63
CA VAL A 256 -4.13 -2.97 29.02
C VAL A 256 -2.61 -3.07 28.89
N GLY A 257 -2.09 -4.28 28.71
CA GLY A 257 -0.67 -4.51 28.47
C GLY A 257 -0.21 -3.98 27.11
N ALA A 258 -1.05 -4.11 26.07
CA ALA A 258 -0.77 -3.58 24.73
C ALA A 258 -2.05 -3.34 23.91
N LEU A 259 -1.97 -2.35 23.01
CA LEU A 259 -2.93 -2.11 21.93
C LEU A 259 -2.18 -2.27 20.61
N ILE A 260 -2.69 -3.15 19.75
CA ILE A 260 -2.17 -3.38 18.39
C ILE A 260 -3.26 -2.94 17.42
N GLY A 261 -3.05 -1.84 16.73
CA GLY A 261 -3.91 -1.43 15.64
C GLY A 261 -3.58 -2.18 14.34
N SER A 262 -4.47 -2.09 13.39
CA SER A 262 -4.29 -2.65 12.07
C SER A 262 -4.47 -1.54 11.07
N THR A 263 -3.62 -1.49 10.06
CA THR A 263 -3.61 -0.54 8.94
C THR A 263 -4.68 0.57 9.02
N MET A 264 -4.56 1.72 8.47
CA MET A 264 -5.51 2.85 8.49
C MET A 264 -5.88 3.44 9.89
N ALA A 265 -5.65 2.70 10.99
CA ALA A 265 -6.00 3.20 12.33
C ALA A 265 -4.83 3.91 13.03
N GLU A 266 -3.67 3.27 13.01
CA GLU A 266 -2.50 3.72 13.74
C GLU A 266 -1.32 4.10 12.84
N CYS A 267 -1.43 3.83 11.54
CA CYS A 267 -0.35 3.95 10.58
C CYS A 267 -0.16 5.36 10.02
N ASP A 268 -1.19 6.17 10.08
CA ASP A 268 -1.15 7.54 9.58
C ASP A 268 -0.56 8.48 10.64
N PRO A 269 0.31 9.44 10.27
CA PRO A 269 0.76 10.53 11.13
C PRO A 269 -0.37 11.25 11.86
N ASP A 270 -1.59 11.26 11.28
CA ASP A 270 -2.78 11.87 11.86
C ASP A 270 -3.23 11.20 13.16
N PHE A 271 -3.04 9.89 13.32
CA PHE A 271 -3.31 9.21 14.58
C PHE A 271 -2.46 9.79 15.72
N ALA A 272 -1.16 9.86 15.53
CA ALA A 272 -0.27 10.45 16.53
C ALA A 272 -0.44 11.98 16.64
N GLY A 273 -0.79 12.64 15.53
CA GLY A 273 -1.12 14.06 15.52
C GLY A 273 -2.35 14.39 16.37
N ALA A 274 -3.39 13.57 16.29
CA ALA A 274 -4.63 13.73 17.05
C ALA A 274 -4.49 13.37 18.53
N LEU A 275 -3.68 12.36 18.86
CA LEU A 275 -3.54 11.83 20.21
C LEU A 275 -2.34 12.39 20.99
N GLY A 276 -1.33 12.92 20.29
CA GLY A 276 -0.10 13.40 20.94
C GLY A 276 0.57 12.30 21.78
N PRO A 277 0.90 12.58 23.07
CA PRO A 277 1.54 11.58 23.94
C PRO A 277 0.73 10.30 24.15
N ASP A 278 -0.59 10.33 23.96
CA ASP A 278 -1.47 9.18 24.15
C ASP A 278 -1.34 8.12 23.04
N ALA A 279 -0.68 8.45 21.93
CA ALA A 279 -0.29 7.50 20.90
C ALA A 279 0.92 6.65 21.30
N VAL A 280 1.79 7.16 22.19
CA VAL A 280 3.05 6.49 22.54
C VAL A 280 2.77 5.14 23.21
N GLY A 281 3.45 4.10 22.73
CA GLY A 281 3.29 2.72 23.17
C GLY A 281 2.31 1.90 22.34
N VAL A 282 1.49 2.53 21.48
CA VAL A 282 0.58 1.81 20.59
C VAL A 282 1.37 1.14 19.47
N PHE A 283 1.02 -0.12 19.18
CA PHE A 283 1.56 -0.89 18.06
C PHE A 283 0.64 -0.81 16.84
N ALA A 284 1.23 -0.90 15.67
CA ALA A 284 0.48 -1.11 14.43
C ALA A 284 0.99 -2.34 13.68
N SER A 285 0.05 -3.15 13.19
CA SER A 285 0.29 -4.24 12.24
C SER A 285 -0.05 -3.77 10.85
N ASP A 286 0.94 -3.68 9.98
CA ASP A 286 0.77 -3.05 8.68
C ASP A 286 1.70 -3.61 7.61
N ARG A 287 1.61 -3.03 6.42
CA ARG A 287 2.58 -3.17 5.34
C ARG A 287 3.83 -2.36 5.65
N PRO A 288 5.01 -2.69 5.10
CA PRO A 288 6.21 -1.86 5.31
C PRO A 288 6.01 -0.44 4.76
N THR A 289 6.37 0.55 5.58
CA THR A 289 6.53 1.95 5.14
C THR A 289 7.99 2.22 4.80
N GLY A 290 8.35 3.45 4.39
CA GLY A 290 9.75 3.83 4.29
C GLY A 290 10.48 3.75 5.63
N GLY A 291 11.79 3.45 5.60
CA GLY A 291 12.63 3.46 6.80
C GLY A 291 12.75 2.14 7.57
N PHE A 292 12.18 1.03 7.07
CA PHE A 292 12.46 -0.31 7.61
C PHE A 292 13.92 -0.73 7.38
N GLN A 293 14.36 -1.81 8.06
CA GLN A 293 15.75 -2.26 7.98
C GLN A 293 16.16 -2.59 6.53
N PRO A 294 17.18 -1.91 5.97
CA PRO A 294 17.60 -2.11 4.58
C PRO A 294 18.02 -3.53 4.23
N THR A 295 18.46 -4.31 5.22
CA THR A 295 18.83 -5.71 5.05
C THR A 295 17.66 -6.63 4.69
N ALA A 296 16.42 -6.14 4.82
CA ALA A 296 15.24 -6.82 4.30
C ALA A 296 15.21 -6.89 2.76
N LEU A 297 16.00 -6.04 2.08
CA LEU A 297 16.02 -5.95 0.63
C LEU A 297 17.20 -6.70 0.03
N GLY A 298 16.96 -7.50 -1.00
CA GLY A 298 18.00 -7.99 -1.89
C GLY A 298 18.64 -6.83 -2.67
N THR A 299 19.84 -7.03 -3.20
CA THR A 299 20.64 -5.97 -3.85
C THR A 299 19.89 -5.22 -4.94
N ALA A 300 19.18 -5.92 -5.84
CA ALA A 300 18.44 -5.29 -6.92
C ALA A 300 17.22 -4.49 -6.38
N ALA A 301 16.47 -5.06 -5.44
CA ALA A 301 15.34 -4.38 -4.82
C ALA A 301 15.79 -3.14 -4.05
N ARG A 302 16.95 -3.19 -3.38
CA ARG A 302 17.53 -2.04 -2.70
C ARG A 302 17.86 -0.92 -3.67
N ALA A 303 18.53 -1.21 -4.78
CA ALA A 303 18.82 -0.21 -5.79
C ALA A 303 17.56 0.41 -6.41
N THR A 304 16.49 -0.38 -6.54
CA THR A 304 15.19 0.11 -7.01
C THR A 304 14.51 0.98 -5.95
N TYR A 305 14.53 0.57 -4.69
CA TYR A 305 14.02 1.37 -3.57
C TYR A 305 14.74 2.73 -3.47
N ASP A 306 16.07 2.76 -3.60
CA ASP A 306 16.84 4.00 -3.51
C ASP A 306 16.47 4.98 -4.65
N ARG A 307 16.22 4.49 -5.88
CA ARG A 307 15.71 5.30 -6.99
C ARG A 307 14.29 5.82 -6.73
N PHE A 308 13.42 4.96 -6.19
CA PHE A 308 12.07 5.34 -5.81
C PHE A 308 12.08 6.42 -4.72
N ALA A 309 12.85 6.23 -3.64
CA ALA A 309 12.94 7.19 -2.54
C ALA A 309 13.48 8.55 -3.00
N ALA A 310 14.45 8.56 -3.93
CA ALA A 310 14.95 9.78 -4.53
C ALA A 310 13.89 10.50 -5.38
N ALA A 311 13.14 9.78 -6.22
CA ALA A 311 12.04 10.32 -7.00
C ALA A 311 10.91 10.84 -6.10
N TRP A 312 10.56 10.08 -5.06
CA TRP A 312 9.57 10.48 -4.07
C TRP A 312 9.93 11.80 -3.39
N SER A 313 11.18 11.94 -2.95
CA SER A 313 11.65 13.14 -2.24
C SER A 313 11.79 14.36 -3.17
N SER A 314 11.97 14.17 -4.49
CA SER A 314 12.08 15.27 -5.45
C SER A 314 10.77 16.03 -5.68
N GLY A 315 9.62 15.44 -5.34
CA GLY A 315 8.29 16.04 -5.55
C GLY A 315 7.88 16.21 -7.01
N GLN A 316 8.66 15.71 -7.98
CA GLN A 316 8.43 15.94 -9.40
C GLN A 316 7.10 15.39 -9.91
N ASP A 317 6.53 14.40 -9.22
CA ASP A 317 5.30 13.70 -9.63
C ASP A 317 4.09 14.02 -8.77
N ALA A 318 4.20 15.01 -7.85
CA ALA A 318 3.05 15.44 -7.05
C ALA A 318 2.02 16.08 -7.98
N PRO A 319 0.75 15.59 -8.03
CA PRO A 319 -0.28 16.25 -8.81
C PRO A 319 -0.45 17.70 -8.33
N ALA A 320 -0.67 18.62 -9.26
CA ALA A 320 -0.86 20.05 -8.94
C ALA A 320 -2.00 20.29 -7.91
N ALA A 321 -2.95 19.36 -7.81
CA ALA A 321 -4.02 19.38 -6.80
C ALA A 321 -3.49 19.08 -5.37
N MET A 322 -2.40 18.32 -5.23
CA MET A 322 -1.78 18.07 -3.90
C MET A 322 -0.88 19.23 -3.48
N ALA A 323 -0.33 19.98 -4.42
CA ALA A 323 0.50 21.17 -4.15
C ALA A 323 -0.34 22.40 -3.72
N SER A 324 -1.64 22.38 -3.94
CA SER A 324 -2.56 23.49 -3.65
C SER A 324 -3.64 23.17 -2.63
N ALA A 325 -3.69 21.94 -2.09
CA ALA A 325 -4.55 21.67 -0.95
C ALA A 325 -4.00 22.46 0.25
N PRO A 326 -4.76 23.39 0.84
CA PRO A 326 -4.37 23.92 2.14
C PRO A 326 -4.25 22.70 3.05
N ALA A 327 -3.20 22.72 3.90
CA ALA A 327 -3.06 21.70 4.94
C ALA A 327 -4.42 21.59 5.66
N ASP A 328 -5.16 20.53 5.39
CA ASP A 328 -6.48 20.38 5.96
C ASP A 328 -6.28 20.10 7.44
N ASN A 329 -6.60 21.12 8.23
CA ASN A 329 -6.54 21.06 9.68
C ASN A 329 -7.66 20.15 10.18
N GLY A 330 -7.50 18.84 9.96
CA GLY A 330 -8.32 17.81 10.59
C GLY A 330 -9.81 18.04 10.44
N SER A 331 -10.33 18.04 9.21
CA SER A 331 -11.76 17.95 8.97
C SER A 331 -12.18 16.51 9.20
N GLY A 332 -12.95 16.32 10.25
CA GLY A 332 -13.57 15.02 10.52
C GLY A 332 -14.47 14.56 9.39
N TRP A 333 -14.55 13.27 9.26
CA TRP A 333 -15.43 12.55 8.37
C TRP A 333 -16.90 12.79 8.79
N ASP A 334 -17.75 13.28 7.92
CA ASP A 334 -19.19 13.36 8.18
C ASP A 334 -19.89 12.10 7.69
N GLY A 335 -20.92 11.63 8.27
CA GLY A 335 -21.59 10.33 8.19
C GLY A 335 -22.56 10.11 7.01
N THR A 336 -22.51 11.06 6.22
CA THR A 336 -22.63 10.98 4.80
C THR A 336 -21.25 10.71 4.29
N GLY A 337 -20.49 10.64 5.26
CA GLY A 337 -19.34 10.54 6.01
C GLY A 337 -18.67 11.72 6.63
N SER A 338 -19.22 12.69 7.19
CA SER A 338 -18.51 13.77 7.87
C SER A 338 -18.72 13.76 9.38
N TYR A 339 -17.64 13.90 10.16
CA TYR A 339 -17.69 14.17 11.60
C TYR A 339 -17.59 15.68 11.85
N ALA A 340 -18.67 16.26 12.38
CA ALA A 340 -18.61 17.60 12.95
C ALA A 340 -17.85 17.57 14.28
N ARG A 341 -16.85 18.43 14.39
CA ARG A 341 -16.05 18.65 15.60
C ARG A 341 -16.93 19.22 16.72
N PRO A 342 -16.98 18.66 17.94
CA PRO A 342 -17.56 19.37 19.07
C PRO A 342 -16.62 20.46 19.51
N GLY A 343 -17.03 21.72 19.31
CA GLY A 343 -16.60 22.90 20.03
C GLY A 343 -15.10 23.14 20.21
N SER A 344 -14.44 23.81 19.27
CA SER A 344 -13.22 24.56 19.57
C SER A 344 -13.48 26.06 19.32
N THR A 345 -13.56 26.79 20.41
CA THR A 345 -13.39 28.24 20.38
C THR A 345 -11.91 28.57 20.18
N SER A 346 -11.67 29.45 19.20
CA SER A 346 -10.51 30.32 18.98
C SER A 346 -9.12 29.73 18.75
N GLY A 347 -8.65 29.86 17.51
CA GLY A 347 -7.47 30.60 17.08
C GLY A 347 -6.15 30.34 17.79
N ALA A 348 -5.41 29.33 17.33
CA ALA A 348 -3.96 29.41 17.22
C ALA A 348 -3.54 28.60 15.98
N SER A 349 -3.15 29.31 14.93
CA SER A 349 -2.40 28.71 13.84
C SER A 349 -1.10 28.17 14.41
N ILE A 350 -1.03 26.87 14.66
CA ILE A 350 0.26 26.22 14.86
C ILE A 350 0.73 25.85 13.45
N SER A 351 1.53 26.72 12.86
CA SER A 351 2.44 26.36 11.79
C SER A 351 3.45 25.37 12.38
N GLY A 352 3.07 24.10 12.43
CA GLY A 352 3.99 23.03 12.76
C GLY A 352 4.89 22.75 11.56
N PRO A 353 6.15 22.36 11.80
CA PRO A 353 7.02 21.95 10.73
C PRO A 353 6.43 20.76 9.98
N ASP A 354 6.67 20.78 8.68
CA ASP A 354 6.36 19.79 7.67
C ASP A 354 6.24 18.35 8.22
N MET A 355 5.05 17.76 8.07
CA MET A 355 4.68 16.43 8.57
C MET A 355 5.20 15.32 7.66
N THR A 356 6.43 15.45 7.20
CA THR A 356 7.12 14.28 6.65
C THR A 356 7.41 13.30 7.79
N THR A 357 7.16 12.03 7.56
CA THR A 357 7.65 10.94 8.43
C THR A 357 9.05 11.31 8.94
N THR A 358 9.35 11.09 10.19
CA THR A 358 10.65 11.47 10.83
C THR A 358 11.89 10.99 10.07
N SER A 359 11.71 10.27 8.96
CA SER A 359 12.77 9.82 8.06
C SER A 359 12.78 10.52 6.69
N GLY A 360 11.79 11.36 6.33
CA GLY A 360 11.68 11.94 4.98
C GLY A 360 11.52 10.89 3.86
N GLY A 361 11.19 9.64 4.23
CA GLY A 361 11.04 8.52 3.31
C GLY A 361 9.64 8.41 2.71
N PRO A 362 9.45 7.46 1.77
CA PRO A 362 8.14 7.19 1.19
C PRO A 362 7.11 6.73 2.23
N THR A 363 5.87 7.14 2.04
CA THR A 363 4.74 6.67 2.86
C THR A 363 4.42 5.20 2.59
N GLU A 364 3.57 4.61 3.42
CA GLU A 364 3.10 3.25 3.25
C GLU A 364 2.38 3.07 1.91
N GLU A 365 1.44 3.97 1.61
CA GLU A 365 0.69 3.98 0.36
C GLU A 365 1.63 4.15 -0.84
N GLY A 366 2.56 5.09 -0.73
CA GLY A 366 3.54 5.37 -1.79
C GLY A 366 4.39 4.16 -2.14
N ILE A 367 4.96 3.47 -1.14
CA ILE A 367 5.77 2.27 -1.38
C ILE A 367 4.93 1.06 -1.80
N SER A 368 3.67 0.96 -1.35
CA SER A 368 2.76 -0.09 -1.75
C SER A 368 2.38 0.04 -3.22
N GLY A 369 1.94 1.23 -3.64
CA GLY A 369 1.61 1.53 -5.03
C GLY A 369 2.81 1.37 -5.96
N PHE A 370 3.99 1.86 -5.53
CA PHE A 370 5.23 1.68 -6.26
C PHE A 370 5.59 0.19 -6.44
N SER A 371 5.60 -0.58 -5.35
CA SER A 371 6.03 -1.99 -5.39
C SER A 371 5.08 -2.86 -6.20
N ALA A 372 3.76 -2.60 -6.11
CA ALA A 372 2.76 -3.31 -6.91
C ALA A 372 2.90 -2.98 -8.40
N ALA A 373 3.01 -1.70 -8.74
CA ALA A 373 3.20 -1.27 -10.12
C ALA A 373 4.54 -1.74 -10.69
N TRP A 374 5.61 -1.68 -9.89
CA TRP A 374 6.93 -2.21 -10.28
C TRP A 374 6.87 -3.71 -10.57
N ALA A 375 6.22 -4.50 -9.72
CA ALA A 375 6.02 -5.93 -9.95
C ALA A 375 5.28 -6.22 -11.28
N LEU A 376 4.28 -5.41 -11.61
CA LEU A 376 3.59 -5.52 -12.89
C LEU A 376 4.48 -5.10 -14.06
N PHE A 377 5.09 -3.91 -13.99
CA PHE A 377 5.75 -3.26 -15.11
C PHE A 377 7.14 -3.83 -15.42
N ASP A 378 7.92 -4.15 -14.39
CA ASP A 378 9.30 -4.63 -14.51
C ASP A 378 9.41 -6.16 -14.52
N THR A 379 8.43 -6.88 -13.93
CA THR A 379 8.49 -8.34 -13.84
C THR A 379 7.49 -9.04 -14.76
N VAL A 380 6.20 -8.69 -14.64
CA VAL A 380 5.12 -9.44 -15.31
C VAL A 380 5.00 -9.07 -16.79
N LEU A 381 4.91 -7.79 -17.10
CA LEU A 381 4.72 -7.32 -18.49
C LEU A 381 5.87 -7.69 -19.44
N PRO A 382 7.16 -7.65 -19.04
CA PRO A 382 8.25 -8.09 -19.91
C PRO A 382 8.11 -9.54 -20.38
N ALA A 383 7.56 -10.42 -19.56
CA ALA A 383 7.36 -11.83 -19.91
C ALA A 383 6.34 -12.04 -21.05
N VAL A 384 5.51 -11.05 -21.35
CA VAL A 384 4.50 -11.08 -22.42
C VAL A 384 4.72 -10.01 -23.50
N ALA A 385 5.80 -9.22 -23.40
CA ALA A 385 6.05 -8.07 -24.29
C ALA A 385 6.22 -8.44 -25.77
N GLY A 386 6.65 -9.67 -26.08
CA GLY A 386 6.78 -10.19 -27.44
C GLY A 386 5.48 -10.66 -28.08
N GLY A 387 4.36 -10.62 -27.36
CA GLY A 387 3.05 -11.13 -27.80
C GLY A 387 1.91 -10.11 -27.62
N SER A 388 0.69 -10.62 -27.52
CA SER A 388 -0.49 -9.82 -27.24
C SER A 388 -0.62 -9.58 -25.74
N LEU A 389 -0.73 -8.30 -25.33
CA LEU A 389 -0.94 -7.89 -23.94
C LEU A 389 -2.43 -7.99 -23.56
N THR A 390 -3.00 -9.19 -23.63
CA THR A 390 -4.37 -9.44 -23.14
C THR A 390 -4.37 -9.66 -21.63
N ALA A 391 -5.53 -9.47 -21.00
CA ALA A 391 -5.71 -9.71 -19.57
C ALA A 391 -5.30 -11.16 -19.18
N GLU A 392 -5.66 -12.15 -20.03
CA GLU A 392 -5.37 -13.55 -19.80
C GLU A 392 -3.87 -13.88 -19.94
N ALA A 393 -3.18 -13.29 -20.93
CA ALA A 393 -1.74 -13.48 -21.11
C ALA A 393 -0.96 -12.91 -19.92
N VAL A 394 -1.35 -11.73 -19.46
CA VAL A 394 -0.73 -11.09 -18.28
C VAL A 394 -1.06 -11.88 -17.01
N ALA A 395 -2.30 -12.38 -16.85
CA ALA A 395 -2.66 -13.23 -15.73
C ALA A 395 -1.87 -14.55 -15.70
N ALA A 396 -1.64 -15.15 -16.86
CA ALA A 396 -0.81 -16.36 -16.96
C ALA A 396 0.64 -16.06 -16.56
N ALA A 397 1.22 -14.97 -17.04
CA ALA A 397 2.56 -14.53 -16.66
C ALA A 397 2.65 -14.24 -15.15
N ALA A 398 1.67 -13.54 -14.58
CA ALA A 398 1.61 -13.26 -13.14
C ALA A 398 1.64 -14.53 -12.30
N ARG A 399 0.86 -15.55 -12.67
CA ARG A 399 0.84 -16.86 -11.97
C ARG A 399 2.15 -17.63 -12.05
N ALA A 400 2.97 -17.37 -13.06
CA ALA A 400 4.28 -18.00 -13.22
C ALA A 400 5.38 -17.34 -12.38
N VAL A 401 5.13 -16.14 -11.82
CA VAL A 401 6.12 -15.42 -11.03
C VAL A 401 6.40 -16.15 -9.71
N ASN A 402 7.68 -16.24 -9.37
CA ASN A 402 8.16 -16.82 -8.11
C ASN A 402 9.41 -16.08 -7.64
N LEU A 403 9.22 -14.93 -7.03
CA LEU A 403 10.30 -14.10 -6.47
C LEU A 403 10.40 -14.32 -4.95
N PRO A 404 11.63 -14.49 -4.40
CA PRO A 404 11.83 -14.66 -2.96
C PRO A 404 11.47 -13.39 -2.19
N GLU A 405 11.33 -13.51 -0.87
CA GLU A 405 11.27 -12.35 0.03
C GLU A 405 12.50 -11.45 -0.18
N GLY A 406 12.28 -10.14 -0.04
CA GLY A 406 13.31 -9.13 -0.33
C GLY A 406 13.48 -8.80 -1.81
N ALA A 407 12.73 -9.40 -2.73
CA ALA A 407 12.82 -9.12 -4.16
C ALA A 407 12.06 -7.87 -4.60
N LEU A 408 11.01 -7.48 -3.88
CA LEU A 408 10.28 -6.24 -4.14
C LEU A 408 10.80 -5.08 -3.28
N PRO A 409 10.64 -3.83 -3.72
CA PRO A 409 11.16 -2.65 -3.00
C PRO A 409 10.61 -2.44 -1.59
N ASN A 410 9.46 -3.03 -1.27
CA ASN A 410 8.89 -3.05 0.09
C ASN A 410 9.35 -4.25 0.93
N GLY A 411 10.32 -5.03 0.46
CA GLY A 411 10.84 -6.22 1.15
C GLY A 411 10.03 -7.49 0.93
N ALA A 412 8.87 -7.42 0.29
CA ALA A 412 8.07 -8.60 -0.05
C ALA A 412 8.75 -9.46 -1.14
N GLY A 413 8.31 -10.71 -1.24
CA GLY A 413 8.46 -11.51 -2.44
C GLY A 413 7.21 -11.43 -3.32
N LEU A 414 7.15 -12.25 -4.38
CA LEU A 414 5.98 -12.33 -5.24
C LEU A 414 5.73 -13.77 -5.67
N GLN A 415 4.63 -14.32 -5.24
CA GLN A 415 4.10 -15.60 -5.68
C GLN A 415 2.59 -15.61 -5.46
N PHE A 416 1.83 -15.74 -6.54
CA PHE A 416 0.39 -15.71 -6.44
C PHE A 416 -0.20 -17.09 -6.14
N SER A 417 -1.20 -17.11 -5.24
CA SER A 417 -1.95 -18.30 -4.90
C SER A 417 -2.76 -18.82 -6.08
N SER A 418 -2.79 -20.13 -6.23
CA SER A 418 -3.68 -20.86 -7.14
C SER A 418 -4.88 -21.49 -6.43
N ASP A 419 -4.96 -21.38 -5.11
CA ASP A 419 -6.10 -21.87 -4.32
C ASP A 419 -7.36 -21.04 -4.64
N PRO A 420 -8.50 -21.65 -4.95
CA PRO A 420 -9.73 -20.92 -5.24
C PRO A 420 -10.18 -19.95 -4.14
N GLY A 421 -9.89 -20.26 -2.87
CA GLY A 421 -10.24 -19.42 -1.71
C GLY A 421 -9.33 -18.20 -1.53
N THR A 422 -8.20 -18.12 -2.25
CA THR A 422 -7.22 -17.03 -2.19
C THR A 422 -6.61 -16.73 -3.56
N LEU A 423 -7.33 -17.04 -4.63
CA LEU A 423 -6.82 -16.97 -6.00
C LEU A 423 -6.29 -15.57 -6.34
N GLY A 424 -5.01 -15.49 -6.72
CA GLY A 424 -4.36 -14.22 -7.05
C GLY A 424 -3.84 -13.43 -5.84
N GLN A 425 -3.91 -13.98 -4.61
CA GLN A 425 -3.26 -13.40 -3.44
C GLN A 425 -1.74 -13.65 -3.49
N ASN A 426 -0.94 -12.62 -3.24
CA ASN A 426 0.50 -12.79 -3.03
C ASN A 426 0.76 -13.54 -1.71
N LEU A 427 1.33 -14.74 -1.81
CA LEU A 427 1.67 -15.59 -0.67
C LEU A 427 2.91 -15.09 0.11
N ARG A 428 3.67 -14.16 -0.48
CA ARG A 428 4.90 -13.57 0.10
C ARG A 428 4.76 -12.08 0.36
N ALA A 429 3.54 -11.63 0.58
CA ALA A 429 3.27 -10.25 0.96
C ALA A 429 3.85 -9.97 2.34
N ALA A 430 4.53 -8.83 2.49
CA ALA A 430 5.13 -8.42 3.74
C ALA A 430 4.09 -7.81 4.69
N ALA A 431 4.19 -8.18 5.96
CA ALA A 431 3.48 -7.54 7.08
C ALA A 431 4.47 -7.30 8.21
N VAL A 432 4.38 -6.16 8.84
CA VAL A 432 5.31 -5.70 9.89
C VAL A 432 4.55 -5.25 11.14
N ILE A 433 5.24 -5.19 12.26
CA ILE A 433 4.77 -4.46 13.45
C ILE A 433 5.75 -3.34 13.72
N TRP A 434 5.21 -2.16 13.93
CA TRP A 434 5.96 -1.04 14.45
C TRP A 434 5.24 -0.43 15.66
N GLN A 435 5.95 0.39 16.44
CA GLN A 435 5.44 0.98 17.68
C GLN A 435 5.70 2.48 17.68
N TRP A 436 4.71 3.28 18.05
CA TRP A 436 4.92 4.68 18.39
C TRP A 436 5.78 4.78 19.64
N GLN A 437 7.03 5.26 19.53
CA GLN A 437 7.96 5.39 20.65
C GLN A 437 8.16 6.86 21.08
N ALA A 438 7.74 7.78 20.25
CA ALA A 438 7.56 9.19 20.61
C ALA A 438 6.39 9.76 19.79
N VAL A 439 5.94 10.96 20.11
CA VAL A 439 4.96 11.67 19.29
C VAL A 439 5.51 11.83 17.88
N ARG A 440 4.79 11.26 16.89
CA ARG A 440 5.19 11.27 15.46
C ARG A 440 6.51 10.55 15.15
N SER A 441 6.94 9.63 16.01
CA SER A 441 8.10 8.77 15.75
C SER A 441 7.78 7.33 16.10
N TYR A 442 7.96 6.43 15.15
CA TYR A 442 7.76 5.00 15.32
C TYR A 442 9.02 4.20 14.98
N THR A 443 9.07 2.99 15.51
CA THR A 443 10.17 2.05 15.32
C THR A 443 9.61 0.73 14.84
N PHE A 444 10.15 0.17 13.77
CA PHE A 444 9.84 -1.20 13.37
C PHE A 444 10.42 -2.15 14.40
N VAL A 445 9.58 -3.02 14.93
CA VAL A 445 9.94 -3.91 16.04
C VAL A 445 9.79 -5.39 15.70
N TRP A 446 9.05 -5.73 14.63
CA TRP A 446 8.84 -7.12 14.23
C TRP A 446 8.33 -7.24 12.78
N PRO A 447 8.63 -8.32 12.02
CA PRO A 447 9.61 -9.36 12.38
C PRO A 447 11.05 -8.82 12.38
N PRO A 448 12.03 -9.57 12.92
CA PRO A 448 13.42 -9.11 13.03
C PRO A 448 14.05 -8.64 11.73
N THR A 449 13.62 -9.20 10.59
CA THR A 449 14.10 -8.83 9.25
C THR A 449 13.85 -7.34 8.92
N TYR A 450 12.75 -6.78 9.43
CA TYR A 450 12.36 -5.38 9.19
C TYR A 450 12.66 -4.46 10.38
N ALA A 451 12.96 -5.03 11.55
CA ALA A 451 13.10 -4.28 12.79
C ALA A 451 14.27 -3.28 12.73
N THR A 452 14.01 -2.05 13.14
CA THR A 452 14.99 -0.97 13.27
C THR A 452 15.34 -0.66 14.71
N GLY A 453 14.62 -1.26 15.68
CA GLY A 453 14.87 -1.12 17.10
C GLY A 453 14.11 -2.16 17.93
N SER A 454 14.06 -1.93 19.23
CA SER A 454 13.43 -2.81 20.20
C SER A 454 12.01 -2.35 20.58
N ILE A 455 11.25 -3.27 21.17
CA ILE A 455 9.93 -2.98 21.76
C ILE A 455 10.14 -2.21 23.07
N ASP A 456 9.45 -1.10 23.21
CA ASP A 456 9.36 -0.29 24.42
C ASP A 456 7.91 -0.18 24.90
N TYR A 457 7.68 0.49 26.04
CA TYR A 457 6.33 0.83 26.55
C TYR A 457 5.38 -0.38 26.69
N VAL A 458 5.88 -1.51 27.18
CA VAL A 458 5.04 -2.66 27.58
C VAL A 458 5.19 -2.85 29.09
N PRO A 459 4.13 -2.75 29.88
CA PRO A 459 2.73 -2.48 29.48
C PRO A 459 2.50 -1.07 28.92
N LEU A 460 1.43 -0.93 28.13
CA LEU A 460 1.02 0.35 27.55
C LEU A 460 0.87 1.41 28.63
N GLY A 461 1.52 2.55 28.46
CA GLY A 461 1.48 3.69 29.37
C GLY A 461 0.07 4.20 29.65
N ARG A 462 -0.07 4.94 30.77
CA ARG A 462 -1.34 5.56 31.21
C ARG A 462 -1.66 6.79 30.40
#